data_e091e1983a50246af2619f4a9f418e60
#
_entry.id   e091e1983a50246af2619f4a9f418e60
#
_cell.length_a   1.000
_cell.length_b   1.000
_cell.length_c   1.000
_cell.angle_alpha   90.00
_cell.angle_beta   90.00
_cell.angle_gamma   90.00
#
_symmetry.space_group_name_H-M   'P 1'
#
loop_
_entity.id
_entity.type
_entity.pdbx_description
1 polymer ?
#
loop_
_entity_poly.entity_id
_entity_poly.type
_entity_poly.pdbx_seq_one_letter_code
_entity_poly.pdbx_strand_id
1 'polypeptide(L)'
;MACAVAMARQICRGVLRVLFQPHRYSRTKALLSDFPAAFALADEVVLCPVYAAFEPPIEGGDIADLYKATRDAGVRVMLARSCEEAWEHARNSMGIDDVTLLLGAGDIIALAPIVRRGADTVLKKILIGHGSNTWKSDLNLSVEYVKANGPAGESGASLLAAYPSLCPWMAGIPGTIGGWVKMNAGAFGHSISEVISEVKVDGKWIPAEECGFGYRTSAINGEIQDVKWRNSVCEEGTPADFLARRKNFPPGTKGSVFKNPPGDFAGRLLEEAGAKGLRVGGAYVWEEHANVIVSGPGATPSDFLALSRLMRNKVLFKFGIRLEPEVTGLA
;
A
#
# COMPACT_ATOMS: atom_id res chain seq x y z
N MET A 1 -5.34 -24.39 -2.57
CA MET A 1 -5.82 -23.48 -3.64
C MET A 1 -6.91 -22.56 -3.13
N ALA A 2 -8.06 -23.04 -2.65
CA ALA A 2 -9.15 -22.18 -2.13
C ALA A 2 -8.68 -21.12 -1.12
N CYS A 3 -7.82 -21.48 -0.15
CA CYS A 3 -7.23 -20.52 0.81
C CYS A 3 -6.43 -19.40 0.12
N ALA A 4 -5.67 -19.72 -0.93
CA ALA A 4 -4.89 -18.73 -1.66
C ALA A 4 -5.80 -17.75 -2.42
N VAL A 5 -6.88 -18.24 -3.05
CA VAL A 5 -7.87 -17.40 -3.72
C VAL A 5 -8.62 -16.53 -2.70
N ALA A 6 -9.01 -17.09 -1.56
CA ALA A 6 -9.67 -16.34 -0.49
C ALA A 6 -8.76 -15.24 0.10
N MET A 7 -7.48 -15.51 0.32
CA MET A 7 -6.51 -14.50 0.76
C MET A 7 -6.32 -13.40 -0.29
N ALA A 8 -6.18 -13.78 -1.58
CA ALA A 8 -6.06 -12.82 -2.67
C ALA A 8 -7.31 -11.92 -2.77
N ARG A 9 -8.52 -12.48 -2.59
CA ARG A 9 -9.77 -11.70 -2.59
C ARG A 9 -9.81 -10.64 -1.49
N GLN A 10 -9.23 -10.90 -0.32
CA GLN A 10 -9.20 -9.93 0.78
C GLN A 10 -8.37 -8.67 0.45
N ILE A 11 -7.38 -8.79 -0.42
CA ILE A 11 -6.50 -7.68 -0.78
C ILE A 11 -6.86 -7.06 -2.14
N CYS A 12 -7.60 -7.76 -3.00
CA CYS A 12 -8.00 -7.31 -4.33
C CYS A 12 -9.18 -6.34 -4.24
N ARG A 13 -9.02 -5.15 -4.81
CA ARG A 13 -10.10 -4.14 -4.92
C ARG A 13 -10.73 -4.11 -6.30
N GLY A 14 -10.02 -4.60 -7.31
CA GLY A 14 -10.45 -4.73 -8.69
C GLY A 14 -10.81 -6.18 -9.05
N VAL A 15 -10.39 -6.61 -10.23
CA VAL A 15 -10.60 -7.97 -10.74
C VAL A 15 -9.58 -8.94 -10.15
N LEU A 16 -10.06 -9.98 -9.48
CA LEU A 16 -9.23 -11.10 -9.05
C LEU A 16 -9.18 -12.16 -10.15
N ARG A 17 -8.04 -12.28 -10.80
CA ARG A 17 -7.78 -13.21 -11.88
C ARG A 17 -6.91 -14.35 -11.40
N VAL A 18 -7.28 -15.58 -11.75
CA VAL A 18 -6.51 -16.78 -11.41
C VAL A 18 -5.98 -17.42 -12.69
N LEU A 19 -4.68 -17.46 -12.89
CA LEU A 19 -4.04 -18.27 -13.92
C LEU A 19 -3.68 -19.61 -13.29
N PHE A 20 -4.29 -20.69 -13.78
CA PHE A 20 -4.13 -22.01 -13.17
C PHE A 20 -3.60 -23.05 -14.15
N GLN A 21 -2.51 -23.69 -13.77
CA GLN A 21 -1.98 -24.86 -14.46
C GLN A 21 -2.21 -26.11 -13.61
N PRO A 22 -3.11 -27.03 -14.02
CA PRO A 22 -3.26 -28.31 -13.35
C PRO A 22 -1.98 -29.15 -13.46
N HIS A 23 -1.68 -29.90 -12.42
CA HIS A 23 -0.50 -30.79 -12.36
C HIS A 23 -0.95 -32.23 -12.37
N ARG A 24 -0.60 -32.97 -13.43
CA ARG A 24 -0.93 -34.37 -13.74
C ARG A 24 -2.40 -34.58 -14.09
N TYR A 25 -2.64 -35.42 -15.09
CA TYR A 25 -3.98 -35.83 -15.52
C TYR A 25 -4.74 -36.60 -14.43
N SER A 26 -4.06 -37.54 -13.75
CA SER A 26 -4.64 -38.33 -12.66
C SER A 26 -5.17 -37.46 -11.53
N ARG A 27 -4.39 -36.44 -11.12
CA ARG A 27 -4.78 -35.51 -10.06
C ARG A 27 -5.90 -34.58 -10.51
N THR A 28 -5.87 -34.12 -11.76
CA THR A 28 -6.91 -33.28 -12.32
C THR A 28 -8.25 -34.00 -12.32
N LYS A 29 -8.26 -35.28 -12.74
CA LYS A 29 -9.45 -36.13 -12.67
C LYS A 29 -9.96 -36.33 -11.25
N ALA A 30 -9.06 -36.66 -10.31
CA ALA A 30 -9.44 -36.92 -8.91
C ALA A 30 -10.04 -35.71 -8.18
N LEU A 31 -9.65 -34.50 -8.59
CA LEU A 31 -10.09 -33.25 -7.95
C LEU A 31 -11.05 -32.43 -8.82
N LEU A 32 -11.57 -33.02 -9.91
CA LEU A 32 -12.36 -32.30 -10.90
C LEU A 32 -13.58 -31.59 -10.29
N SER A 33 -14.27 -32.23 -9.35
CA SER A 33 -15.42 -31.68 -8.63
C SER A 33 -15.09 -30.57 -7.64
N ASP A 34 -13.84 -30.52 -7.16
CA ASP A 34 -13.42 -29.59 -6.10
C ASP A 34 -12.91 -28.27 -6.65
N PHE A 35 -12.41 -28.26 -7.89
CA PHE A 35 -11.84 -27.06 -8.51
C PHE A 35 -12.82 -25.89 -8.63
N PRO A 36 -14.09 -26.07 -9.07
CA PRO A 36 -15.02 -24.96 -9.21
C PRO A 36 -15.25 -24.22 -7.88
N ALA A 37 -15.41 -24.94 -6.78
CA ALA A 37 -15.55 -24.36 -5.46
C ALA A 37 -14.30 -23.59 -5.01
N ALA A 38 -13.12 -24.07 -5.39
CA ALA A 38 -11.86 -23.38 -5.08
C ALA A 38 -11.67 -22.07 -5.86
N PHE A 39 -12.35 -21.90 -7.00
CA PHE A 39 -12.31 -20.70 -7.83
C PHE A 39 -13.47 -19.72 -7.56
N ALA A 40 -14.43 -20.07 -6.73
CA ALA A 40 -15.68 -19.33 -6.55
C ALA A 40 -15.52 -17.84 -6.18
N LEU A 41 -14.40 -17.45 -5.61
CA LEU A 41 -14.09 -16.05 -5.25
C LEU A 41 -13.27 -15.30 -6.31
N ALA A 42 -12.89 -15.96 -7.40
CA ALA A 42 -12.23 -15.32 -8.52
C ALA A 42 -13.26 -14.68 -9.48
N ASP A 43 -12.93 -13.51 -10.02
CA ASP A 43 -13.76 -12.87 -11.04
C ASP A 43 -13.52 -13.48 -12.44
N GLU A 44 -12.31 -14.05 -12.63
CA GLU A 44 -11.92 -14.72 -13.88
C GLU A 44 -10.87 -15.80 -13.60
N VAL A 45 -11.03 -16.95 -14.28
CA VAL A 45 -10.07 -18.06 -14.25
C VAL A 45 -9.55 -18.31 -15.64
N VAL A 46 -8.24 -18.38 -15.81
CA VAL A 46 -7.58 -18.75 -17.06
C VAL A 46 -6.88 -20.08 -16.85
N LEU A 47 -7.33 -21.11 -17.55
CA LEU A 47 -6.81 -22.45 -17.44
C LEU A 47 -5.69 -22.66 -18.46
N CYS A 48 -4.50 -23.00 -17.98
CA CYS A 48 -3.37 -23.42 -18.79
C CYS A 48 -3.44 -24.94 -19.07
N PRO A 49 -2.75 -25.44 -20.12
CA PRO A 49 -2.67 -26.88 -20.39
C PRO A 49 -2.17 -27.66 -19.15
N VAL A 50 -2.67 -28.87 -18.98
CA VAL A 50 -2.23 -29.74 -17.88
C VAL A 50 -0.71 -29.99 -17.99
N TYR A 51 0.00 -29.75 -16.92
CA TYR A 51 1.40 -30.18 -16.82
C TYR A 51 1.45 -31.69 -16.56
N ALA A 52 1.78 -32.45 -17.58
CA ALA A 52 1.66 -33.92 -17.58
C ALA A 52 2.55 -34.60 -16.56
N ALA A 53 3.75 -34.05 -16.26
CA ALA A 53 4.75 -34.68 -15.37
C ALA A 53 5.00 -36.15 -15.71
N PHE A 54 5.18 -36.43 -17.02
CA PHE A 54 5.40 -37.77 -17.62
C PHE A 54 4.19 -38.71 -17.59
N GLU A 55 2.99 -38.25 -17.18
CA GLU A 55 1.77 -39.05 -17.29
C GLU A 55 1.21 -39.00 -18.73
N PRO A 56 0.69 -40.11 -19.28
CA PRO A 56 -0.14 -40.03 -20.49
C PRO A 56 -1.47 -39.37 -20.20
N PRO A 57 -2.15 -38.80 -21.22
CA PRO A 57 -3.49 -38.27 -21.06
C PRO A 57 -4.46 -39.34 -20.50
N ILE A 58 -5.34 -38.92 -19.58
CA ILE A 58 -6.32 -39.79 -18.93
C ILE A 58 -7.71 -39.21 -19.19
N GLU A 59 -8.63 -40.03 -19.66
CA GLU A 59 -10.03 -39.65 -19.87
C GLU A 59 -10.65 -39.11 -18.58
N GLY A 60 -11.29 -37.94 -18.65
CA GLY A 60 -11.87 -37.20 -17.52
C GLY A 60 -10.82 -36.42 -16.68
N GLY A 61 -9.57 -36.35 -17.15
CA GLY A 61 -8.52 -35.58 -16.49
C GLY A 61 -7.87 -34.51 -17.35
N ASP A 62 -8.45 -34.21 -18.50
CA ASP A 62 -7.93 -33.21 -19.42
C ASP A 62 -8.39 -31.78 -19.03
N ILE A 63 -7.73 -30.81 -19.59
CA ILE A 63 -8.06 -29.40 -19.37
C ILE A 63 -9.46 -29.05 -19.86
N ALA A 64 -9.96 -29.71 -20.92
CA ALA A 64 -11.30 -29.56 -21.42
C ALA A 64 -12.37 -30.00 -20.42
N ASP A 65 -12.11 -31.07 -19.66
CA ASP A 65 -12.99 -31.56 -18.60
C ASP A 65 -13.08 -30.55 -17.47
N LEU A 66 -11.91 -30.00 -17.04
CA LEU A 66 -11.84 -28.98 -16.02
C LEU A 66 -12.52 -27.68 -16.47
N TYR A 67 -12.32 -27.27 -17.70
CA TYR A 67 -12.99 -26.10 -18.27
C TYR A 67 -14.52 -26.25 -18.21
N LYS A 68 -15.02 -27.40 -18.66
CA LYS A 68 -16.46 -27.68 -18.64
C LYS A 68 -17.00 -27.66 -17.20
N ALA A 69 -16.37 -28.34 -16.27
CA ALA A 69 -16.78 -28.37 -14.85
C ALA A 69 -16.80 -26.97 -14.23
N THR A 70 -15.78 -26.16 -14.50
CA THR A 70 -15.65 -24.80 -13.96
C THR A 70 -16.71 -23.86 -14.55
N ARG A 71 -16.94 -23.92 -15.86
CA ARG A 71 -17.96 -23.15 -16.56
C ARG A 71 -19.37 -23.51 -16.11
N ASP A 72 -19.65 -24.81 -16.00
CA ASP A 72 -20.99 -25.30 -15.64
C ASP A 72 -21.34 -24.97 -14.18
N ALA A 73 -20.34 -24.68 -13.33
CA ALA A 73 -20.48 -24.14 -12.01
C ALA A 73 -20.66 -22.60 -11.97
N GLY A 74 -20.74 -21.92 -13.12
CA GLY A 74 -20.98 -20.50 -13.22
C GLY A 74 -19.74 -19.62 -13.03
N VAL A 75 -18.54 -20.17 -12.97
CA VAL A 75 -17.30 -19.42 -12.89
C VAL A 75 -16.90 -18.92 -14.29
N ARG A 76 -16.57 -17.63 -14.38
CA ARG A 76 -16.03 -17.08 -15.64
C ARG A 76 -14.66 -17.69 -15.91
N VAL A 77 -14.58 -18.54 -16.92
CA VAL A 77 -13.38 -19.31 -17.24
C VAL A 77 -13.05 -19.29 -18.73
N MET A 78 -11.77 -19.23 -19.04
CA MET A 78 -11.25 -19.38 -20.40
C MET A 78 -10.11 -20.39 -20.47
N LEU A 79 -9.87 -20.93 -21.66
CA LEU A 79 -8.72 -21.78 -21.95
C LEU A 79 -7.64 -20.96 -22.64
N ALA A 80 -6.39 -21.11 -22.19
CA ALA A 80 -5.21 -20.65 -22.88
C ALA A 80 -4.46 -21.84 -23.49
N ARG A 81 -3.83 -21.62 -24.64
CA ARG A 81 -3.02 -22.63 -25.33
C ARG A 81 -1.67 -22.85 -24.68
N SER A 82 -1.21 -21.87 -23.90
CA SER A 82 0.02 -21.93 -23.11
C SER A 82 -0.06 -21.04 -21.87
N CYS A 83 0.88 -21.18 -20.95
CA CYS A 83 0.99 -20.31 -19.78
C CYS A 83 1.34 -18.86 -20.19
N GLU A 84 2.11 -18.66 -21.25
CA GLU A 84 2.45 -17.37 -21.80
C GLU A 84 1.22 -16.65 -22.36
N GLU A 85 0.35 -17.35 -23.10
CA GLU A 85 -0.91 -16.80 -23.60
C GLU A 85 -1.83 -16.39 -22.44
N ALA A 86 -1.90 -17.22 -21.39
CA ALA A 86 -2.65 -16.89 -20.18
C ALA A 86 -2.14 -15.59 -19.54
N TRP A 87 -0.82 -15.43 -19.48
CA TRP A 87 -0.20 -14.21 -18.96
C TRP A 87 -0.45 -12.98 -19.84
N GLU A 88 -0.32 -13.12 -21.16
CA GLU A 88 -0.60 -12.05 -22.12
C GLU A 88 -2.05 -11.56 -21.99
N HIS A 89 -3.02 -12.48 -21.86
CA HIS A 89 -4.41 -12.14 -21.61
C HIS A 89 -4.58 -11.33 -20.32
N ALA A 90 -4.02 -11.82 -19.23
CA ALA A 90 -4.09 -11.14 -17.94
C ALA A 90 -3.44 -9.75 -17.98
N ARG A 91 -2.23 -9.64 -18.55
CA ARG A 91 -1.46 -8.41 -18.65
C ARG A 91 -2.18 -7.32 -19.44
N ASN A 92 -2.81 -7.68 -20.57
CA ASN A 92 -3.46 -6.74 -21.47
C ASN A 92 -4.74 -6.13 -20.87
N SER A 93 -5.34 -6.77 -19.87
CA SER A 93 -6.58 -6.36 -19.23
C SER A 93 -6.41 -5.96 -17.75
N MET A 94 -5.16 -5.88 -17.25
CA MET A 94 -4.88 -5.63 -15.85
C MET A 94 -5.06 -4.16 -15.46
N GLY A 95 -5.97 -3.89 -14.53
CA GLY A 95 -6.13 -2.60 -13.86
C GLY A 95 -5.23 -2.45 -12.63
N ILE A 96 -5.15 -1.24 -12.10
CA ILE A 96 -4.27 -0.89 -10.97
C ILE A 96 -4.66 -1.58 -9.65
N ASP A 97 -5.95 -1.90 -9.48
CA ASP A 97 -6.50 -2.54 -8.29
C ASP A 97 -6.74 -4.04 -8.48
N ASP A 98 -6.35 -4.57 -9.64
CA ASP A 98 -6.49 -5.99 -9.98
C ASP A 98 -5.38 -6.83 -9.31
N VAL A 99 -5.73 -8.08 -9.03
CA VAL A 99 -4.78 -9.08 -8.56
C VAL A 99 -4.79 -10.26 -9.49
N THR A 100 -3.63 -10.64 -10.02
CA THR A 100 -3.46 -11.87 -10.79
C THR A 100 -2.70 -12.89 -9.96
N LEU A 101 -3.35 -14.02 -9.68
CA LEU A 101 -2.82 -15.11 -8.89
C LEU A 101 -2.37 -16.26 -9.80
N LEU A 102 -1.09 -16.61 -9.76
CA LEU A 102 -0.53 -17.75 -10.49
C LEU A 102 -0.55 -18.98 -9.60
N LEU A 103 -1.27 -20.02 -10.02
CA LEU A 103 -1.39 -21.28 -9.29
C LEU A 103 -0.98 -22.45 -10.16
N GLY A 104 -0.06 -23.25 -9.68
CA GLY A 104 0.42 -24.45 -10.37
C GLY A 104 1.83 -24.83 -9.93
N ALA A 105 2.31 -25.96 -10.43
CA ALA A 105 3.64 -26.48 -10.09
C ALA A 105 4.44 -26.93 -11.34
N GLY A 106 3.99 -26.56 -12.55
CA GLY A 106 4.63 -26.88 -13.81
C GLY A 106 5.23 -25.63 -14.51
N ASP A 107 5.00 -25.54 -15.80
CA ASP A 107 5.55 -24.47 -16.66
C ASP A 107 5.13 -23.07 -16.22
N ILE A 108 3.99 -22.93 -15.54
CA ILE A 108 3.51 -21.66 -15.01
C ILE A 108 4.53 -20.99 -14.07
N ILE A 109 5.41 -21.77 -13.44
CA ILE A 109 6.49 -21.24 -12.58
C ILE A 109 7.48 -20.41 -13.41
N ALA A 110 7.69 -20.78 -14.69
CA ALA A 110 8.57 -20.04 -15.60
C ALA A 110 8.05 -18.62 -15.91
N LEU A 111 6.77 -18.34 -15.66
CA LEU A 111 6.22 -17.00 -15.77
C LEU A 111 6.68 -16.05 -14.65
N ALA A 112 7.11 -16.55 -13.51
CA ALA A 112 7.47 -15.71 -12.37
C ALA A 112 8.54 -14.62 -12.70
N PRO A 113 9.63 -14.93 -13.46
CA PRO A 113 10.57 -13.89 -13.93
C PRO A 113 9.96 -12.96 -14.98
N ILE A 114 9.05 -13.46 -15.83
CA ILE A 114 8.38 -12.68 -16.88
C ILE A 114 7.38 -11.70 -16.23
N VAL A 115 6.61 -12.18 -15.26
CA VAL A 115 5.70 -11.38 -14.46
C VAL A 115 6.45 -10.29 -13.73
N ARG A 116 7.59 -10.60 -13.12
CA ARG A 116 8.47 -9.61 -12.48
C ARG A 116 8.98 -8.54 -13.47
N ARG A 117 9.36 -8.95 -14.71
CA ARG A 117 9.78 -7.99 -15.76
C ARG A 117 8.61 -7.24 -16.39
N GLY A 118 7.44 -7.88 -16.55
CA GLY A 118 6.25 -7.25 -17.11
C GLY A 118 5.60 -6.25 -16.15
N ALA A 119 5.78 -6.46 -14.85
CA ALA A 119 5.48 -5.45 -13.84
C ALA A 119 6.34 -4.19 -14.02
N ASP A 120 7.55 -4.29 -14.61
CA ASP A 120 8.41 -3.13 -14.92
C ASP A 120 7.85 -2.23 -16.05
N THR A 121 6.83 -2.65 -16.78
CA THR A 121 6.26 -1.86 -17.91
C THR A 121 5.09 -0.96 -17.54
N VAL A 122 4.46 -1.16 -16.38
CA VAL A 122 3.45 -0.24 -15.84
C VAL A 122 4.08 0.57 -14.71
N LEU A 123 4.92 1.54 -15.08
CA LEU A 123 5.53 2.47 -14.13
C LEU A 123 4.44 3.37 -13.54
N LYS A 124 3.91 3.00 -12.39
CA LYS A 124 3.17 3.94 -11.55
C LYS A 124 4.18 4.95 -11.00
N LYS A 125 4.17 6.17 -11.51
CA LYS A 125 4.97 7.24 -10.94
C LYS A 125 4.35 7.67 -9.61
N ILE A 126 5.09 7.50 -8.53
CA ILE A 126 4.70 8.03 -7.22
C ILE A 126 5.59 9.23 -6.92
N LEU A 127 4.97 10.40 -6.87
CA LEU A 127 5.63 11.61 -6.40
C LEU A 127 5.93 11.47 -4.91
N ILE A 128 7.18 11.63 -4.55
CA ILE A 128 7.62 11.67 -3.16
C ILE A 128 8.43 12.95 -2.90
N GLY A 129 8.26 13.51 -1.71
CA GLY A 129 9.17 14.50 -1.17
C GLY A 129 10.45 13.82 -0.67
N HIS A 130 10.82 14.05 0.59
CA HIS A 130 11.99 13.42 1.21
C HIS A 130 11.75 11.96 1.66
N GLY A 131 10.55 11.39 1.43
CA GLY A 131 10.20 10.05 1.83
C GLY A 131 10.07 9.85 3.34
N SER A 132 9.85 10.92 4.10
CA SER A 132 9.74 10.89 5.56
C SER A 132 8.49 10.18 6.05
N ASN A 133 7.42 10.14 5.23
CA ASN A 133 6.15 9.46 5.50
C ASN A 133 5.82 8.39 4.45
N THR A 134 6.83 7.78 3.83
CA THR A 134 6.62 6.80 2.76
C THR A 134 7.51 5.60 2.97
N TRP A 135 6.94 4.39 2.95
CA TRP A 135 7.66 3.14 2.83
C TRP A 135 7.72 2.72 1.38
N LYS A 136 8.93 2.60 0.86
CA LYS A 136 9.15 2.06 -0.48
C LYS A 136 9.02 0.55 -0.39
N SER A 137 8.24 -0.06 -1.30
CA SER A 137 8.15 -1.51 -1.39
C SER A 137 9.49 -2.10 -1.80
N ASP A 138 9.89 -3.20 -1.15
CA ASP A 138 10.99 -4.08 -1.56
C ASP A 138 10.51 -5.17 -2.54
N LEU A 139 9.20 -5.31 -2.68
CA LEU A 139 8.62 -6.06 -3.80
C LEU A 139 8.91 -5.24 -5.07
N ASN A 140 9.46 -5.88 -6.10
CA ASN A 140 9.67 -5.29 -7.42
C ASN A 140 8.34 -4.94 -8.09
N LEU A 141 7.59 -4.06 -7.46
CA LEU A 141 6.46 -3.40 -8.08
C LEU A 141 7.05 -2.31 -8.98
N SER A 142 6.56 -2.19 -10.18
CA SER A 142 6.96 -1.18 -11.17
C SER A 142 6.52 0.21 -10.74
N VAL A 143 7.18 0.71 -9.71
CA VAL A 143 6.93 2.02 -9.13
C VAL A 143 8.18 2.86 -9.28
N GLU A 144 8.10 3.90 -10.09
CA GLU A 144 9.12 4.94 -10.15
C GLU A 144 8.80 5.99 -9.07
N TYR A 145 9.71 6.13 -8.11
CA TYR A 145 9.62 7.19 -7.11
C TYR A 145 10.29 8.45 -7.66
N VAL A 146 9.47 9.40 -8.08
CA VAL A 146 9.94 10.70 -8.64
C VAL A 146 9.93 11.74 -7.52
N LYS A 147 11.04 12.47 -7.37
CA LYS A 147 11.10 13.60 -6.45
C LYS A 147 10.26 14.76 -6.99
N ALA A 148 9.46 15.37 -6.12
CA ALA A 148 8.76 16.60 -6.45
C ALA A 148 9.77 17.73 -6.77
N ASN A 149 9.46 18.50 -7.79
CA ASN A 149 10.24 19.65 -8.23
C ASN A 149 9.58 20.96 -7.78
N GLY A 150 10.32 22.09 -7.93
CA GLY A 150 9.82 23.42 -7.60
C GLY A 150 9.79 23.73 -6.09
N PRO A 151 9.21 24.88 -5.69
CA PRO A 151 9.21 25.34 -4.31
C PRO A 151 8.56 24.35 -3.33
N ALA A 152 7.52 23.64 -3.76
CA ALA A 152 6.90 22.59 -2.93
C ALA A 152 7.81 21.37 -2.71
N GLY A 153 8.85 21.17 -3.51
CA GLY A 153 9.89 20.15 -3.31
C GLY A 153 10.92 20.51 -2.24
N GLU A 154 10.95 21.75 -1.79
CA GLU A 154 11.87 22.21 -0.77
C GLU A 154 11.55 21.62 0.61
N SER A 155 12.57 21.59 1.47
CA SER A 155 12.41 21.15 2.85
C SER A 155 11.48 22.09 3.62
N GLY A 156 10.56 21.54 4.40
CA GLY A 156 9.79 22.32 5.36
C GLY A 156 10.66 23.04 6.40
N ALA A 157 11.83 22.53 6.70
CA ALA A 157 12.79 23.22 7.56
C ALA A 157 13.32 24.51 6.93
N SER A 158 13.49 24.56 5.59
CA SER A 158 13.87 25.81 4.87
C SER A 158 12.77 26.86 4.97
N LEU A 159 11.50 26.45 4.85
CA LEU A 159 10.36 27.34 5.05
C LEU A 159 10.36 27.98 6.45
N LEU A 160 10.57 27.15 7.49
CA LEU A 160 10.60 27.65 8.87
C LEU A 160 11.81 28.54 9.17
N ALA A 161 12.94 28.31 8.49
CA ALA A 161 14.09 29.18 8.60
C ALA A 161 13.85 30.56 7.97
N ALA A 162 13.13 30.59 6.85
CA ALA A 162 12.77 31.83 6.15
C ALA A 162 11.60 32.59 6.82
N TYR A 163 10.61 31.83 7.32
CA TYR A 163 9.36 32.38 7.88
C TYR A 163 9.02 31.71 9.22
N PRO A 164 9.81 32.00 10.30
CA PRO A 164 9.67 31.28 11.57
C PRO A 164 8.32 31.46 12.27
N SER A 165 7.63 32.57 12.03
CA SER A 165 6.33 32.84 12.64
C SER A 165 5.14 32.35 11.83
N LEU A 166 5.34 31.81 10.64
CA LEU A 166 4.25 31.37 9.76
C LEU A 166 3.55 30.13 10.33
N CYS A 167 4.33 29.08 10.65
CA CYS A 167 3.81 27.82 11.18
C CYS A 167 4.82 27.16 12.13
N PRO A 168 5.15 27.82 13.27
CA PRO A 168 6.20 27.36 14.19
C PRO A 168 5.94 25.97 14.77
N TRP A 169 4.67 25.55 14.87
CA TRP A 169 4.27 24.20 15.31
C TRP A 169 4.72 23.08 14.37
N MET A 170 5.13 23.42 13.14
CA MET A 170 5.68 22.45 12.18
C MET A 170 7.14 22.10 12.47
N ALA A 171 7.81 22.80 13.39
CA ALA A 171 9.20 22.53 13.74
C ALA A 171 9.39 21.08 14.15
N GLY A 172 10.40 20.43 13.56
CA GLY A 172 10.70 19.00 13.77
C GLY A 172 9.80 18.01 13.00
N ILE A 173 8.83 18.48 12.21
CA ILE A 173 8.13 17.60 11.26
C ILE A 173 9.02 17.46 10.01
N PRO A 174 9.49 16.26 9.68
CA PRO A 174 10.32 16.06 8.50
C PRO A 174 9.50 16.10 7.21
N GLY A 175 10.13 16.35 6.08
CA GLY A 175 9.50 16.28 4.78
C GLY A 175 9.62 17.55 3.96
N THR A 176 8.95 17.55 2.81
CA THR A 176 8.86 18.71 1.91
C THR A 176 7.58 19.48 2.16
N ILE A 177 7.55 20.73 1.72
CA ILE A 177 6.36 21.59 1.76
C ILE A 177 5.17 20.90 1.08
N GLY A 178 5.36 20.37 -0.14
CA GLY A 178 4.32 19.63 -0.85
C GLY A 178 3.83 18.39 -0.11
N GLY A 179 4.73 17.68 0.58
CA GLY A 179 4.38 16.55 1.45
C GLY A 179 3.55 17.00 2.67
N TRP A 180 3.89 18.13 3.28
CA TRP A 180 3.12 18.70 4.36
C TRP A 180 1.71 19.10 3.91
N VAL A 181 1.60 19.73 2.73
CA VAL A 181 0.31 20.12 2.14
C VAL A 181 -0.52 18.90 1.80
N LYS A 182 0.06 17.88 1.12
CA LYS A 182 -0.66 16.65 0.73
C LYS A 182 -1.29 15.95 1.92
N MET A 183 -0.56 15.87 3.02
CA MET A 183 -1.00 15.20 4.25
C MET A 183 -1.76 16.12 5.21
N ASN A 184 -1.96 17.39 4.87
CA ASN A 184 -2.41 18.40 5.82
C ASN A 184 -1.69 18.24 7.17
N ALA A 185 -0.35 18.26 7.11
CA ALA A 185 0.49 17.98 8.25
C ALA A 185 0.27 19.00 9.36
N GLY A 186 0.37 18.57 10.60
CA GLY A 186 0.16 19.44 11.74
C GLY A 186 0.55 18.82 13.06
N ALA A 187 0.59 19.64 14.09
CA ALA A 187 0.87 19.26 15.46
C ALA A 187 0.31 20.30 16.42
N PHE A 188 0.19 19.93 17.69
CA PHE A 188 -0.25 20.82 18.78
C PHE A 188 -1.62 21.47 18.55
N GLY A 189 -2.52 20.81 17.84
CA GLY A 189 -3.85 21.32 17.51
C GLY A 189 -3.95 22.05 16.17
N HIS A 190 -2.83 22.38 15.54
CA HIS A 190 -2.74 23.11 14.28
C HIS A 190 -2.49 22.21 13.07
N SER A 191 -2.81 22.71 11.89
CA SER A 191 -2.54 22.09 10.59
C SER A 191 -2.04 23.10 9.56
N ILE A 192 -1.27 22.63 8.58
CA ILE A 192 -0.66 23.52 7.57
C ILE A 192 -1.70 24.26 6.72
N SER A 193 -2.91 23.71 6.58
CA SER A 193 -4.02 24.36 5.85
C SER A 193 -4.44 25.69 6.44
N GLU A 194 -4.19 25.94 7.74
CA GLU A 194 -4.54 27.20 8.41
C GLU A 194 -3.80 28.42 7.81
N VAL A 195 -2.59 28.15 7.30
CA VAL A 195 -1.70 29.21 6.76
C VAL A 195 -1.61 29.20 5.23
N ILE A 196 -2.37 28.35 4.54
CA ILE A 196 -2.38 28.25 3.07
C ILE A 196 -3.51 29.10 2.50
N SER A 197 -3.23 29.90 1.47
CA SER A 197 -4.25 30.58 0.67
C SER A 197 -4.57 29.87 -0.62
N GLU A 198 -3.54 29.41 -1.35
CA GLU A 198 -3.69 28.67 -2.62
C GLU A 198 -2.58 27.62 -2.76
N VAL A 199 -2.87 26.57 -3.50
CA VAL A 199 -1.90 25.51 -3.85
C VAL A 199 -1.81 25.41 -5.36
N LYS A 200 -0.60 25.37 -5.93
CA LYS A 200 -0.39 25.13 -7.36
C LYS A 200 -0.28 23.63 -7.63
N VAL A 201 -1.26 23.10 -8.36
CA VAL A 201 -1.34 21.69 -8.72
C VAL A 201 -1.39 21.56 -10.24
N ASP A 202 -0.45 20.80 -10.83
CA ASP A 202 -0.35 20.58 -12.28
C ASP A 202 -0.45 21.89 -13.09
N GLY A 203 0.26 22.94 -12.63
CA GLY A 203 0.32 24.26 -13.27
C GLY A 203 -0.85 25.22 -12.93
N LYS A 204 -1.88 24.78 -12.21
CA LYS A 204 -3.05 25.60 -11.84
C LYS A 204 -3.06 25.95 -10.36
N TRP A 205 -3.40 27.19 -10.02
CA TRP A 205 -3.65 27.62 -8.65
C TRP A 205 -5.05 27.21 -8.22
N ILE A 206 -5.16 26.55 -7.09
CA ILE A 206 -6.40 26.07 -6.47
C ILE A 206 -6.52 26.72 -5.09
N PRO A 207 -7.64 27.37 -4.77
CA PRO A 207 -7.89 27.92 -3.43
C PRO A 207 -7.81 26.84 -2.35
N ALA A 208 -7.35 27.21 -1.17
CA ALA A 208 -7.21 26.26 -0.04
C ALA A 208 -8.55 25.58 0.32
N GLU A 209 -9.64 26.31 0.17
CA GLU A 209 -11.00 25.83 0.45
C GLU A 209 -11.44 24.71 -0.51
N GLU A 210 -10.88 24.65 -1.71
CA GLU A 210 -11.16 23.62 -2.71
C GLU A 210 -10.19 22.41 -2.60
N CYS A 211 -9.14 22.52 -1.79
CA CYS A 211 -8.16 21.45 -1.61
C CYS A 211 -8.68 20.28 -0.75
N GLY A 212 -9.87 20.38 -0.18
CA GLY A 212 -10.49 19.32 0.63
C GLY A 212 -9.61 18.86 1.80
N PHE A 213 -9.01 19.80 2.52
CA PHE A 213 -8.19 19.50 3.67
C PHE A 213 -9.00 18.89 4.81
N GLY A 214 -8.50 17.79 5.36
CA GLY A 214 -9.03 17.12 6.53
C GLY A 214 -7.91 16.61 7.44
N TYR A 215 -8.25 15.89 8.49
CA TYR A 215 -7.25 15.33 9.40
C TYR A 215 -6.33 14.33 8.66
N ARG A 216 -5.05 14.71 8.49
CA ARG A 216 -4.02 13.93 7.79
C ARG A 216 -4.41 13.54 6.36
N THR A 217 -5.10 14.43 5.66
CA THR A 217 -5.52 14.20 4.27
C THR A 217 -5.78 15.51 3.52
N SER A 218 -5.73 15.42 2.18
CA SER A 218 -6.27 16.42 1.27
C SER A 218 -6.89 15.72 0.06
N ALA A 219 -7.83 16.37 -0.62
CA ALA A 219 -8.41 15.88 -1.87
C ALA A 219 -7.54 16.22 -3.11
N ILE A 220 -6.36 16.80 -2.90
CA ILE A 220 -5.47 17.19 -3.99
C ILE A 220 -5.01 15.94 -4.76
N ASN A 221 -5.33 15.88 -6.05
CA ASN A 221 -4.83 14.87 -6.98
C ASN A 221 -3.94 15.57 -8.01
N GLY A 222 -2.67 15.19 -8.09
CA GLY A 222 -1.68 15.80 -8.97
C GLY A 222 -0.41 16.25 -8.24
N GLU A 223 0.51 16.82 -9.00
CA GLU A 223 1.78 17.31 -8.48
C GLU A 223 1.61 18.68 -7.82
N ILE A 224 1.87 18.75 -6.52
CA ILE A 224 1.94 20.01 -5.80
C ILE A 224 3.28 20.67 -6.14
N GLN A 225 3.23 21.83 -6.80
CA GLN A 225 4.41 22.51 -7.33
C GLN A 225 4.79 23.73 -6.50
N ASP A 226 3.80 24.42 -5.92
CA ASP A 226 4.01 25.66 -5.19
C ASP A 226 2.85 25.93 -4.21
N VAL A 227 3.06 26.84 -3.26
CA VAL A 227 2.08 27.20 -2.23
C VAL A 227 2.13 28.69 -1.98
N LYS A 228 0.96 29.35 -1.97
CA LYS A 228 0.82 30.72 -1.47
C LYS A 228 0.37 30.67 -0.02
N TRP A 229 1.04 31.45 0.79
CA TRP A 229 0.79 31.52 2.22
C TRP A 229 -0.15 32.66 2.56
N ARG A 230 -0.96 32.47 3.57
CA ARG A 230 -1.72 33.58 4.20
C ARG A 230 -0.74 34.47 4.94
N ASN A 231 -1.04 35.75 5.00
CA ASN A 231 -0.27 36.66 5.83
C ASN A 231 -0.73 36.52 7.30
N SER A 232 -0.27 35.44 7.94
CA SER A 232 -0.61 35.09 9.33
C SER A 232 0.66 34.92 10.15
N VAL A 233 0.59 35.31 11.41
CA VAL A 233 1.67 35.14 12.40
C VAL A 233 1.09 34.33 13.55
N CYS A 234 1.79 33.26 13.92
CA CYS A 234 1.45 32.50 15.12
C CYS A 234 2.08 33.16 16.33
N GLU A 235 1.26 33.51 17.30
CA GLU A 235 1.69 34.15 18.56
C GLU A 235 1.93 33.15 19.70
N GLU A 236 1.62 31.86 19.49
CA GLU A 236 1.71 30.80 20.55
C GLU A 236 3.12 30.38 20.91
N GLY A 237 4.12 30.77 20.15
CA GLY A 237 5.51 30.47 20.41
C GLY A 237 6.41 30.42 19.16
N THR A 238 7.68 30.20 19.38
CA THR A 238 8.70 30.08 18.33
C THR A 238 8.88 28.64 17.88
N PRO A 239 9.53 28.38 16.73
CA PRO A 239 9.93 27.02 16.34
C PRO A 239 10.72 26.28 17.42
N ALA A 240 11.56 26.98 18.19
CA ALA A 240 12.36 26.38 19.28
C ALA A 240 11.46 25.93 20.44
N ASP A 241 10.42 26.71 20.79
CA ASP A 241 9.48 26.34 21.84
C ASP A 241 8.70 25.08 21.49
N PHE A 242 8.21 25.01 20.24
CA PHE A 242 7.50 23.82 19.76
C PHE A 242 8.42 22.61 19.63
N LEU A 243 9.67 22.81 19.19
CA LEU A 243 10.65 21.73 19.11
C LEU A 243 10.98 21.14 20.49
N ALA A 244 11.12 22.00 21.50
CA ALA A 244 11.37 21.56 22.90
C ALA A 244 10.21 20.73 23.47
N ARG A 245 8.99 20.95 23.02
CA ARG A 245 7.79 20.19 23.43
C ARG A 245 7.65 18.84 22.71
N ARG A 246 8.39 18.59 21.63
CA ARG A 246 8.31 17.34 20.88
C ARG A 246 9.06 16.22 21.57
N LYS A 247 8.51 15.00 21.52
CA LYS A 247 9.27 13.79 21.84
C LYS A 247 10.30 13.55 20.74
N ASN A 248 11.52 13.25 21.14
CA ASN A 248 12.57 12.82 20.22
C ASN A 248 12.31 11.37 19.81
N PHE A 249 11.90 11.16 18.58
CA PHE A 249 11.79 9.82 18.01
C PHE A 249 13.19 9.28 17.69
N PRO A 250 13.42 7.96 17.87
CA PRO A 250 14.69 7.36 17.50
C PRO A 250 14.91 7.42 15.98
N PRO A 251 16.17 7.36 15.52
CA PRO A 251 16.46 7.23 14.09
C PRO A 251 15.78 6.00 13.49
N GLY A 252 15.46 6.05 12.20
CA GLY A 252 14.84 4.92 11.49
C GLY A 252 13.32 4.84 11.64
N THR A 253 12.67 5.87 12.19
CA THR A 253 11.20 5.95 12.22
C THR A 253 10.65 6.75 11.03
N LYS A 254 9.34 6.58 10.78
CA LYS A 254 8.56 7.38 9.82
C LYS A 254 7.43 8.18 10.52
N GLY A 255 7.55 8.36 11.85
CA GLY A 255 6.48 8.95 12.66
C GLY A 255 5.39 7.96 13.03
N SER A 256 4.19 8.45 13.26
CA SER A 256 3.03 7.63 13.59
C SER A 256 2.65 6.70 12.44
N VAL A 257 2.45 5.42 12.73
CA VAL A 257 2.06 4.40 11.74
C VAL A 257 0.59 4.54 11.35
N PHE A 258 -0.26 4.83 12.32
CA PHE A 258 -1.71 4.94 12.14
C PHE A 258 -2.23 6.32 12.57
N LYS A 259 -3.28 6.75 11.87
CA LYS A 259 -4.08 7.92 12.26
C LYS A 259 -4.83 7.64 13.56
N ASN A 260 -5.14 8.68 14.32
CA ASN A 260 -6.05 8.54 15.43
C ASN A 260 -7.47 8.31 14.93
N PRO A 261 -8.19 7.29 15.43
CA PRO A 261 -9.60 7.10 15.11
C PRO A 261 -10.45 8.18 15.79
N PRO A 262 -11.70 8.39 15.32
CA PRO A 262 -12.61 9.34 15.97
C PRO A 262 -12.80 9.01 17.47
N GLY A 263 -12.59 10.00 18.32
CA GLY A 263 -12.82 9.88 19.77
C GLY A 263 -11.75 9.14 20.56
N ASP A 264 -10.65 8.68 19.92
CA ASP A 264 -9.59 7.93 20.61
C ASP A 264 -8.20 8.15 19.99
N PHE A 265 -7.15 7.64 20.65
CA PHE A 265 -5.77 7.73 20.22
C PHE A 265 -5.23 6.36 19.79
N ALA A 266 -4.72 6.26 18.57
CA ALA A 266 -4.12 5.02 18.05
C ALA A 266 -3.00 4.49 18.95
N GLY A 267 -2.18 5.41 19.53
CA GLY A 267 -1.12 5.04 20.46
C GLY A 267 -1.65 4.33 21.71
N ARG A 268 -2.73 4.84 22.32
CA ARG A 268 -3.39 4.23 23.49
C ARG A 268 -3.95 2.84 23.16
N LEU A 269 -4.71 2.75 22.07
CA LEU A 269 -5.31 1.49 21.62
C LEU A 269 -4.26 0.42 21.36
N LEU A 270 -3.16 0.79 20.70
CA LEU A 270 -2.05 -0.11 20.42
C LEU A 270 -1.32 -0.56 21.69
N GLU A 271 -1.11 0.36 22.64
CA GLU A 271 -0.47 0.04 23.90
C GLU A 271 -1.32 -0.96 24.71
N GLU A 272 -2.61 -0.70 24.85
CA GLU A 272 -3.52 -1.61 25.52
C GLU A 272 -3.73 -2.93 24.77
N ALA A 273 -3.58 -2.95 23.44
CA ALA A 273 -3.58 -4.18 22.65
C ALA A 273 -2.27 -4.97 22.78
N GLY A 274 -1.29 -4.48 23.53
CA GLY A 274 0.00 -5.14 23.72
C GLY A 274 0.86 -5.12 22.46
N ALA A 275 0.92 -3.96 21.79
CA ALA A 275 1.73 -3.80 20.60
C ALA A 275 3.18 -3.39 20.88
N LYS A 276 3.48 -2.78 22.03
CA LYS A 276 4.85 -2.38 22.39
C LYS A 276 5.81 -3.57 22.36
N GLY A 277 7.01 -3.37 21.85
CA GLY A 277 8.05 -4.40 21.77
C GLY A 277 7.82 -5.49 20.74
N LEU A 278 6.70 -5.51 20.01
CA LEU A 278 6.51 -6.45 18.89
C LEU A 278 7.60 -6.28 17.84
N ARG A 279 8.04 -7.40 17.24
CA ARG A 279 9.08 -7.44 16.23
C ARG A 279 8.69 -8.32 15.05
N VAL A 280 9.10 -7.91 13.86
CA VAL A 280 9.09 -8.72 12.64
C VAL A 280 10.37 -8.41 11.89
N GLY A 281 11.21 -9.42 11.66
CA GLY A 281 12.53 -9.21 11.07
C GLY A 281 13.34 -8.14 11.82
N GLY A 282 13.83 -7.15 11.09
CA GLY A 282 14.55 -6.01 11.66
C GLY A 282 13.66 -4.86 12.16
N ALA A 283 12.33 -4.89 11.91
CA ALA A 283 11.42 -3.85 12.36
C ALA A 283 10.84 -4.16 13.74
N TYR A 284 10.67 -3.15 14.58
CA TYR A 284 10.08 -3.31 15.91
C TYR A 284 9.25 -2.09 16.33
N VAL A 285 8.24 -2.34 17.18
CA VAL A 285 7.45 -1.28 17.80
C VAL A 285 8.24 -0.66 18.95
N TRP A 286 8.33 0.67 18.95
CA TRP A 286 9.08 1.40 19.96
C TRP A 286 8.42 1.27 21.35
N GLU A 287 9.25 1.04 22.36
CA GLU A 287 8.78 0.81 23.73
C GLU A 287 8.12 2.05 24.36
N GLU A 288 8.60 3.25 23.98
CA GLU A 288 8.06 4.49 24.53
C GLU A 288 6.77 4.97 23.83
N HIS A 289 6.48 4.45 22.62
CA HIS A 289 5.29 4.86 21.87
C HIS A 289 4.79 3.76 20.95
N ALA A 290 3.67 3.14 21.30
CA ALA A 290 3.11 1.98 20.60
C ALA A 290 2.70 2.22 19.13
N ASN A 291 2.50 3.48 18.71
CA ASN A 291 2.16 3.84 17.32
C ASN A 291 3.40 4.21 16.48
N VAL A 292 4.58 3.77 16.89
CA VAL A 292 5.84 4.05 16.19
C VAL A 292 6.58 2.76 15.93
N ILE A 293 6.95 2.54 14.66
CA ILE A 293 7.83 1.45 14.25
C ILE A 293 9.24 2.01 14.00
N VAL A 294 10.23 1.33 14.50
CA VAL A 294 11.66 1.61 14.28
C VAL A 294 12.22 0.58 13.31
N SER A 295 12.96 1.04 12.30
CA SER A 295 13.76 0.19 11.44
C SER A 295 15.12 -0.06 12.10
N GLY A 296 15.30 -1.24 12.66
CA GLY A 296 16.59 -1.70 13.17
C GLY A 296 17.50 -2.24 12.05
N PRO A 297 18.67 -2.75 12.38
CA PRO A 297 19.59 -3.36 11.42
C PRO A 297 18.91 -4.49 10.62
N GLY A 298 19.07 -4.44 9.29
CA GLY A 298 18.51 -5.44 8.38
C GLY A 298 16.99 -5.36 8.18
N ALA A 299 16.31 -4.32 8.69
CA ALA A 299 14.88 -4.14 8.49
C ALA A 299 14.56 -3.90 7.01
N THR A 300 13.55 -4.60 6.53
CA THR A 300 13.01 -4.48 5.18
C THR A 300 11.65 -3.77 5.18
N PRO A 301 11.21 -3.17 4.06
CA PRO A 301 9.84 -2.67 3.92
C PRO A 301 8.77 -3.74 4.19
N SER A 302 9.03 -5.00 3.80
CA SER A 302 8.14 -6.13 4.09
C SER A 302 7.99 -6.40 5.59
N ASP A 303 9.05 -6.26 6.39
CA ASP A 303 8.98 -6.39 7.84
C ASP A 303 8.08 -5.34 8.45
N PHE A 304 8.21 -4.09 7.97
CA PHE A 304 7.37 -2.99 8.42
C PHE A 304 5.90 -3.22 8.08
N LEU A 305 5.61 -3.66 6.86
CA LEU A 305 4.26 -3.97 6.43
C LEU A 305 3.64 -5.09 7.26
N ALA A 306 4.38 -6.17 7.49
CA ALA A 306 3.92 -7.30 8.31
C ALA A 306 3.68 -6.88 9.77
N LEU A 307 4.60 -6.09 10.34
CA LEU A 307 4.46 -5.58 11.70
C LEU A 307 3.26 -4.64 11.85
N SER A 308 3.06 -3.72 10.89
CA SER A 308 1.91 -2.80 10.90
C SER A 308 0.57 -3.56 10.81
N ARG A 309 0.50 -4.61 9.99
CA ARG A 309 -0.67 -5.51 9.92
C ARG A 309 -0.91 -6.22 11.25
N LEU A 310 0.13 -6.72 11.88
CA LEU A 310 0.03 -7.37 13.20
C LEU A 310 -0.52 -6.41 14.26
N MET A 311 0.03 -5.19 14.32
CA MET A 311 -0.43 -4.12 15.21
C MET A 311 -1.91 -3.79 15.01
N ARG A 312 -2.32 -3.57 13.75
CA ARG A 312 -3.71 -3.27 13.38
C ARG A 312 -4.66 -4.41 13.76
N ASN A 313 -4.27 -5.66 13.52
CA ASN A 313 -5.09 -6.82 13.84
C ASN A 313 -5.27 -6.98 15.35
N LYS A 314 -4.27 -6.69 16.18
CA LYS A 314 -4.39 -6.71 17.63
C LYS A 314 -5.45 -5.71 18.13
N VAL A 315 -5.45 -4.48 17.58
CA VAL A 315 -6.44 -3.45 17.92
C VAL A 315 -7.83 -3.87 17.43
N LEU A 316 -7.94 -4.36 16.20
CA LEU A 316 -9.20 -4.84 15.64
C LEU A 316 -9.79 -5.97 16.49
N PHE A 317 -8.97 -6.94 16.89
CA PHE A 317 -9.42 -8.08 17.72
C PHE A 317 -9.88 -7.65 19.11
N LYS A 318 -9.16 -6.71 19.75
CA LYS A 318 -9.45 -6.29 21.13
C LYS A 318 -10.59 -5.28 21.23
N PHE A 319 -10.67 -4.34 20.28
CA PHE A 319 -11.57 -3.18 20.36
C PHE A 319 -12.60 -3.10 19.23
N GLY A 320 -12.53 -3.96 18.22
CA GLY A 320 -13.36 -3.86 17.01
C GLY A 320 -13.02 -2.66 16.11
N ILE A 321 -11.94 -1.92 16.40
CA ILE A 321 -11.56 -0.70 15.68
C ILE A 321 -10.50 -1.04 14.63
N ARG A 322 -10.77 -0.71 13.36
CA ARG A 322 -9.81 -0.83 12.27
C ARG A 322 -9.02 0.46 12.12
N LEU A 323 -7.76 0.46 12.56
CA LEU A 323 -6.87 1.61 12.41
C LEU A 323 -6.52 1.86 10.93
N GLU A 324 -6.52 3.14 10.54
CA GLU A 324 -6.11 3.60 9.21
C GLU A 324 -4.61 3.97 9.20
N PRO A 325 -3.82 3.52 8.21
CA PRO A 325 -2.44 3.93 8.08
C PRO A 325 -2.31 5.45 7.87
N GLU A 326 -1.34 6.06 8.55
CA GLU A 326 -0.90 7.44 8.29
C GLU A 326 0.30 7.45 7.34
N VAL A 327 1.16 6.44 7.45
CA VAL A 327 2.31 6.25 6.55
C VAL A 327 1.84 5.71 5.20
N THR A 328 2.24 6.34 4.11
CA THR A 328 1.92 5.90 2.74
C THR A 328 2.74 4.69 2.33
N GLY A 329 2.22 3.87 1.43
CA GLY A 329 2.89 2.63 0.97
C GLY A 329 2.55 1.38 1.77
N LEU A 330 1.57 1.45 2.69
CA LEU A 330 1.11 0.34 3.52
C LEU A 330 -0.20 -0.30 3.03
N ALA A 331 -0.69 0.09 1.87
CA ALA A 331 -1.96 -0.40 1.32
C ALA A 331 -1.80 -1.76 0.65
#